data_0ed8d8212fc69f3780043bb61392eb4f
#
_entry.id   0ed8d8212fc69f3780043bb61392eb4f
#
_cell.length_a   1.000
_cell.length_b   1.000
_cell.length_c   1.000
_cell.angle_alpha   90.00
_cell.angle_beta   90.00
_cell.angle_gamma   90.00
#
_symmetry.space_group_name_H-M   'P 1'
#
loop_
_entity.id
_entity.type
_entity.pdbx_description
1 polymer ?
#
loop_
_entity_poly.entity_id
_entity_poly.type
_entity_poly.pdbx_seq_one_letter_code
_entity_poly.pdbx_strand_id
1 'polypeptide(L)'
;MAAYKEFSYYYDSLMDPDFYSEYLKFIHEHANLKTILELGCGTGLTAIELAKEGHQVLATDLSEDMVNITALKAKDEGVELLTEMIDMCDFALSQPVDTILCLTDAINYVLSKKKVQDVFNNVYEGLKYNGTFIFDVNSLYKCNVILDDYHEKNEDEDFFFSWDVESD
;
A
#
# COMPACT_ATOMS: atom_id res chain seq x y z
N MET A 1 -2.72 3.57 17.76
CA MET A 1 -3.50 4.37 16.81
C MET A 1 -3.13 5.86 16.79
N ALA A 2 -2.75 6.50 17.91
CA ALA A 2 -2.26 7.91 17.85
C ALA A 2 -0.89 8.07 17.16
N ALA A 3 -0.03 7.06 17.22
CA ALA A 3 1.32 7.10 16.64
C ALA A 3 1.35 7.18 15.11
N TYR A 4 0.34 6.63 14.42
CA TYR A 4 0.27 6.71 12.96
C TYR A 4 -0.14 8.10 12.44
N LYS A 5 -0.79 8.91 13.25
CA LYS A 5 -1.31 10.23 12.83
C LYS A 5 -0.21 11.24 12.55
N GLU A 6 0.83 11.27 13.39
CA GLU A 6 2.00 12.14 13.17
C GLU A 6 2.98 11.48 12.20
N PHE A 7 3.16 10.15 12.28
CA PHE A 7 4.05 9.38 11.43
C PHE A 7 3.69 9.45 9.95
N SER A 8 2.40 9.45 9.59
CA SER A 8 1.95 9.51 8.20
C SER A 8 2.40 10.76 7.44
N TYR A 9 2.63 11.88 8.13
CA TYR A 9 3.18 13.11 7.51
C TYR A 9 4.67 12.97 7.14
N TYR A 10 5.41 12.16 7.90
CA TYR A 10 6.85 11.97 7.68
C TYR A 10 7.15 10.70 6.88
N TYR A 11 6.15 9.83 6.70
CA TYR A 11 6.29 8.53 6.07
C TYR A 11 6.97 8.63 4.69
N ASP A 12 6.54 9.57 3.86
CA ASP A 12 7.09 9.74 2.51
C ASP A 12 8.57 10.15 2.50
N SER A 13 9.02 10.91 3.51
CA SER A 13 10.42 11.33 3.61
C SER A 13 11.37 10.18 3.99
N LEU A 14 10.81 9.08 4.50
CA LEU A 14 11.55 7.87 4.85
C LEU A 14 11.60 6.86 3.69
N MET A 15 10.83 7.09 2.62
CA MET A 15 10.72 6.18 1.49
C MET A 15 11.70 6.56 0.39
N ASP A 16 12.36 5.54 -0.19
CA ASP A 16 13.23 5.71 -1.35
C ASP A 16 12.40 5.96 -2.62
N PRO A 17 12.52 7.11 -3.28
CA PRO A 17 11.79 7.41 -4.50
C PRO A 17 12.09 6.44 -5.65
N ASP A 18 13.30 5.89 -5.72
CA ASP A 18 13.70 4.95 -6.77
C ASP A 18 12.93 3.62 -6.63
N PHE A 19 12.63 3.22 -5.39
CA PHE A 19 11.86 2.02 -5.10
C PHE A 19 10.43 2.09 -5.69
N TYR A 20 9.75 3.22 -5.55
CA TYR A 20 8.42 3.41 -6.13
C TYR A 20 8.43 3.44 -7.67
N SER A 21 9.48 3.99 -8.27
CA SER A 21 9.63 3.99 -9.72
C SER A 21 9.77 2.58 -10.30
N GLU A 22 10.44 1.68 -9.60
CA GLU A 22 10.55 0.27 -9.97
C GLU A 22 9.21 -0.48 -9.84
N TYR A 23 8.42 -0.19 -8.79
CA TYR A 23 7.06 -0.74 -8.67
C TYR A 23 6.17 -0.30 -9.84
N LEU A 24 6.12 0.99 -10.15
CA LEU A 24 5.33 1.50 -11.26
C LEU A 24 5.71 0.83 -12.58
N LYS A 25 7.01 0.70 -12.85
CA LYS A 25 7.50 -0.01 -14.04
C LYS A 25 7.02 -1.45 -14.07
N PHE A 26 7.15 -2.19 -12.97
CA PHE A 26 6.69 -3.58 -12.87
C PHE A 26 5.18 -3.70 -13.09
N ILE A 27 4.40 -2.79 -12.51
CA ILE A 27 2.95 -2.73 -12.65
C ILE A 27 2.57 -2.52 -14.13
N HIS A 28 3.20 -1.57 -14.83
CA HIS A 28 2.96 -1.30 -16.24
C HIS A 28 3.28 -2.49 -17.15
N GLU A 29 4.31 -3.25 -16.82
CA GLU A 29 4.71 -4.42 -17.61
C GLU A 29 3.78 -5.63 -17.42
N HIS A 30 3.07 -5.73 -16.28
CA HIS A 30 2.39 -6.96 -15.88
C HIS A 30 0.88 -6.85 -15.66
N ALA A 31 0.30 -5.62 -15.70
CA ALA A 31 -1.10 -5.40 -15.37
C ALA A 31 -1.87 -4.60 -16.41
N ASN A 32 -3.19 -4.83 -16.45
CA ASN A 32 -4.12 -3.97 -17.18
C ASN A 32 -4.61 -2.85 -16.23
N LEU A 33 -4.20 -1.62 -16.48
CA LEU A 33 -4.36 -0.50 -15.57
C LEU A 33 -5.64 0.33 -15.77
N LYS A 34 -6.67 -0.23 -16.43
CA LYS A 34 -7.89 0.55 -16.72
C LYS A 34 -8.68 0.89 -15.46
N THR A 35 -8.94 -0.12 -14.60
CA THR A 35 -9.58 0.04 -13.30
C THR A 35 -8.78 -0.68 -12.25
N ILE A 36 -8.41 0.02 -11.17
CA ILE A 36 -7.44 -0.45 -10.17
C ILE A 36 -8.03 -0.28 -8.78
N LEU A 37 -7.86 -1.30 -7.93
CA LEU A 37 -7.99 -1.21 -6.49
C LEU A 37 -6.60 -1.33 -5.86
N GLU A 38 -6.21 -0.41 -5.00
CA GLU A 38 -5.02 -0.55 -4.15
C GLU A 38 -5.43 -0.81 -2.70
N LEU A 39 -4.99 -1.94 -2.16
CA LEU A 39 -5.20 -2.38 -0.78
C LEU A 39 -3.97 -2.02 0.06
N GLY A 40 -4.14 -1.27 1.15
CA GLY A 40 -3.04 -0.77 1.97
C GLY A 40 -2.24 0.32 1.27
N CYS A 41 -2.91 1.32 0.71
CA CYS A 41 -2.29 2.38 -0.09
C CYS A 41 -1.35 3.31 0.72
N GLY A 42 -1.41 3.27 2.06
CA GLY A 42 -0.64 4.17 2.91
C GLY A 42 -0.93 5.63 2.60
N THR A 43 0.09 6.41 2.28
CA THR A 43 -0.02 7.81 1.89
C THR A 43 -0.36 8.04 0.42
N GLY A 44 -0.59 6.96 -0.35
CA GLY A 44 -1.14 6.98 -1.70
C GLY A 44 -0.15 7.28 -2.82
N LEU A 45 1.15 7.10 -2.60
CA LEU A 45 2.18 7.41 -3.63
C LEU A 45 1.91 6.70 -4.95
N THR A 46 1.71 5.38 -4.94
CA THR A 46 1.42 4.61 -6.17
C THR A 46 0.06 4.96 -6.76
N ALA A 47 -0.99 5.04 -5.92
CA ALA A 47 -2.34 5.37 -6.37
C ALA A 47 -2.41 6.73 -7.08
N ILE A 48 -1.75 7.74 -6.52
CA ILE A 48 -1.72 9.10 -7.08
C ILE A 48 -1.00 9.12 -8.42
N GLU A 49 0.16 8.48 -8.55
CA GLU A 49 0.89 8.41 -9.82
C GLU A 49 0.06 7.70 -10.91
N LEU A 50 -0.55 6.56 -10.59
CA LEU A 50 -1.43 5.87 -11.54
C LEU A 50 -2.65 6.70 -11.93
N ALA A 51 -3.22 7.46 -10.99
CA ALA A 51 -4.34 8.36 -11.28
C ALA A 51 -3.90 9.57 -12.14
N LYS A 52 -2.68 10.12 -11.98
CA LYS A 52 -2.09 11.15 -12.86
C LYS A 52 -1.97 10.67 -14.30
N GLU A 53 -1.71 9.40 -14.50
CA GLU A 53 -1.64 8.76 -15.81
C GLU A 53 -3.02 8.54 -16.45
N GLY A 54 -4.11 8.86 -15.73
CA GLY A 54 -5.49 8.78 -16.19
C GLY A 54 -6.17 7.44 -15.92
N HIS A 55 -5.60 6.60 -15.07
CA HIS A 55 -6.21 5.35 -14.64
C HIS A 55 -7.30 5.59 -13.59
N GLN A 56 -8.33 4.74 -13.56
CA GLN A 56 -9.37 4.80 -12.55
C GLN A 56 -8.92 4.01 -11.32
N VAL A 57 -8.53 4.72 -10.27
CA VAL A 57 -7.97 4.11 -9.06
C VAL A 57 -8.90 4.32 -7.87
N LEU A 58 -9.15 3.24 -7.11
CA LEU A 58 -9.69 3.29 -5.76
C LEU A 58 -8.54 2.94 -4.80
N ALA A 59 -8.07 3.94 -4.06
CA ALA A 59 -7.03 3.76 -3.05
C ALA A 59 -7.65 3.47 -1.68
N THR A 60 -7.23 2.39 -1.04
CA THR A 60 -7.82 1.96 0.22
C THR A 60 -6.78 1.61 1.27
N ASP A 61 -7.10 1.90 2.52
CA ASP A 61 -6.28 1.53 3.67
C ASP A 61 -7.19 1.21 4.86
N LEU A 62 -6.68 0.45 5.83
CA LEU A 62 -7.38 0.20 7.09
C LEU A 62 -7.32 1.43 8.02
N SER A 63 -6.33 2.28 7.86
CA SER A 63 -6.12 3.50 8.61
C SER A 63 -6.88 4.68 7.99
N GLU A 64 -7.83 5.23 8.73
CA GLU A 64 -8.54 6.47 8.33
C GLU A 64 -7.56 7.65 8.12
N ASP A 65 -6.49 7.73 8.92
CA ASP A 65 -5.48 8.78 8.78
C ASP A 65 -4.73 8.66 7.45
N MET A 66 -4.37 7.43 7.00
CA MET A 66 -3.74 7.20 5.70
C MET A 66 -4.66 7.54 4.53
N VAL A 67 -5.92 7.11 4.59
CA VAL A 67 -6.95 7.46 3.59
C VAL A 67 -7.12 8.98 3.46
N ASN A 68 -7.19 9.70 4.59
CA ASN A 68 -7.33 11.15 4.61
C ASN A 68 -6.10 11.85 4.01
N ILE A 69 -4.88 11.39 4.31
CA ILE A 69 -3.65 11.94 3.74
C ILE A 69 -3.59 11.69 2.24
N THR A 70 -3.90 10.49 1.79
CA THR A 70 -3.99 10.16 0.36
C THR A 70 -4.95 11.09 -0.37
N ALA A 71 -6.14 11.33 0.19
CA ALA A 71 -7.13 12.24 -0.38
C ALA A 71 -6.64 13.70 -0.44
N LEU A 72 -5.95 14.18 0.62
CA LEU A 72 -5.39 15.53 0.66
C LEU A 72 -4.27 15.70 -0.38
N LYS A 73 -3.33 14.76 -0.46
CA LYS A 73 -2.23 14.78 -1.44
C LYS A 73 -2.77 14.77 -2.87
N ALA A 74 -3.70 13.87 -3.18
CA ALA A 74 -4.33 13.82 -4.51
C ALA A 74 -4.99 15.17 -4.88
N LYS A 75 -5.70 15.78 -3.93
CA LYS A 75 -6.31 17.10 -4.13
C LYS A 75 -5.29 18.19 -4.36
N ASP A 76 -4.20 18.23 -3.57
CA ASP A 76 -3.14 19.24 -3.68
C ASP A 76 -2.39 19.13 -5.02
N GLU A 77 -2.30 17.92 -5.55
CA GLU A 77 -1.72 17.65 -6.88
C GLU A 77 -2.73 17.77 -8.04
N GLY A 78 -3.99 18.10 -7.73
CA GLY A 78 -5.05 18.28 -8.74
C GLY A 78 -5.49 16.98 -9.41
N VAL A 79 -5.34 15.85 -8.71
CA VAL A 79 -5.67 14.51 -9.22
C VAL A 79 -7.01 14.05 -8.68
N GLU A 80 -7.86 13.51 -9.57
CA GLU A 80 -9.12 12.87 -9.16
C GLU A 80 -8.83 11.43 -8.72
N LEU A 81 -8.92 11.17 -7.42
CA LEU A 81 -8.67 9.87 -6.80
C LEU A 81 -9.78 9.52 -5.82
N LEU A 82 -10.36 8.34 -5.96
CA LEU A 82 -11.28 7.81 -4.97
C LEU A 82 -10.49 7.16 -3.83
N THR A 83 -10.88 7.48 -2.60
CA THR A 83 -10.26 6.92 -1.40
C THR A 83 -11.32 6.37 -0.46
N GLU A 84 -11.08 5.21 0.15
CA GLU A 84 -12.01 4.58 1.07
C GLU A 84 -11.27 3.79 2.16
N MET A 85 -11.81 3.80 3.39
CA MET A 85 -11.30 2.95 4.47
C MET A 85 -11.85 1.54 4.30
N ILE A 86 -10.96 0.58 4.01
CA ILE A 86 -11.31 -0.83 3.76
C ILE A 86 -10.38 -1.77 4.51
N ASP A 87 -10.94 -2.79 5.18
CA ASP A 87 -10.17 -3.96 5.63
C ASP A 87 -10.01 -4.94 4.46
N MET A 88 -8.77 -5.19 4.02
CA MET A 88 -8.48 -6.13 2.94
C MET A 88 -8.97 -7.57 3.24
N CYS A 89 -9.21 -7.89 4.51
CA CYS A 89 -9.75 -9.19 4.92
C CYS A 89 -11.27 -9.28 4.78
N ASP A 90 -11.98 -8.14 4.60
CA ASP A 90 -13.45 -8.10 4.56
C ASP A 90 -13.92 -6.97 3.65
N PHE A 91 -13.88 -7.19 2.33
CA PHE A 91 -14.40 -6.23 1.37
C PHE A 91 -15.15 -6.91 0.22
N ALA A 92 -16.04 -6.14 -0.41
CA ALA A 92 -16.71 -6.52 -1.64
C ALA A 92 -16.85 -5.30 -2.54
N LEU A 93 -16.43 -5.43 -3.80
CA LEU A 93 -16.57 -4.37 -4.79
C LEU A 93 -17.95 -4.43 -5.46
N SER A 94 -18.54 -3.26 -5.73
CA SER A 94 -19.79 -3.18 -6.50
C SER A 94 -19.61 -3.60 -7.96
N GLN A 95 -18.40 -3.44 -8.49
CA GLN A 95 -18.00 -3.89 -9.83
C GLN A 95 -16.55 -4.41 -9.78
N PRO A 96 -16.26 -5.56 -10.43
CA PRO A 96 -14.89 -6.07 -10.50
C PRO A 96 -13.96 -5.12 -11.25
N VAL A 97 -12.68 -5.12 -10.85
CA VAL A 97 -11.61 -4.29 -11.42
C VAL A 97 -10.66 -5.11 -12.29
N ASP A 98 -9.86 -4.43 -13.13
CA ASP A 98 -8.85 -5.09 -13.98
C ASP A 98 -7.62 -5.52 -13.17
N THR A 99 -7.25 -4.72 -12.17
CA THR A 99 -6.05 -4.97 -11.35
C THR A 99 -6.32 -4.66 -9.88
N ILE A 100 -5.80 -5.51 -9.00
CA ILE A 100 -5.72 -5.25 -7.57
C ILE A 100 -4.24 -5.23 -7.18
N LEU A 101 -3.84 -4.21 -6.42
CA LEU A 101 -2.50 -4.01 -5.89
C LEU A 101 -2.52 -4.15 -4.37
N CYS A 102 -1.47 -4.73 -3.79
CA CYS A 102 -1.22 -4.75 -2.36
C CYS A 102 0.30 -4.70 -2.16
N LEU A 103 0.86 -3.48 -2.12
CA LEU A 103 2.28 -3.21 -2.24
C LEU A 103 2.92 -2.83 -0.91
N THR A 104 4.26 -2.75 -0.92
CA THR A 104 5.07 -2.34 0.26
C THR A 104 4.75 -3.18 1.50
N ASP A 105 4.76 -4.50 1.30
CA ASP A 105 4.53 -5.53 2.32
C ASP A 105 3.24 -5.38 3.17
N ALA A 106 2.25 -4.62 2.66
CA ALA A 106 0.98 -4.39 3.37
C ALA A 106 0.27 -5.69 3.77
N ILE A 107 0.36 -6.75 2.95
CA ILE A 107 -0.23 -8.06 3.27
C ILE A 107 0.42 -8.72 4.51
N ASN A 108 1.64 -8.36 4.89
CA ASN A 108 2.34 -8.92 6.05
C ASN A 108 1.70 -8.49 7.38
N TYR A 109 0.88 -7.43 7.39
CA TYR A 109 0.08 -7.06 8.57
C TYR A 109 -1.07 -8.03 8.86
N VAL A 110 -1.36 -8.95 7.94
CA VAL A 110 -2.40 -9.99 8.12
C VAL A 110 -1.79 -11.24 8.76
N LEU A 111 -1.76 -11.29 10.09
CA LEU A 111 -1.04 -12.32 10.86
C LEU A 111 -1.74 -13.69 10.93
N SER A 112 -2.97 -13.81 10.46
CA SER A 112 -3.75 -15.07 10.54
C SER A 112 -3.85 -15.73 9.17
N LYS A 113 -3.49 -17.02 9.08
CA LYS A 113 -3.66 -17.82 7.84
C LYS A 113 -5.09 -17.78 7.29
N LYS A 114 -6.09 -17.80 8.20
CA LYS A 114 -7.49 -17.68 7.79
C LYS A 114 -7.75 -16.33 7.14
N LYS A 115 -7.32 -15.23 7.77
CA LYS A 115 -7.50 -13.87 7.22
C LYS A 115 -6.75 -13.69 5.90
N VAL A 116 -5.54 -14.24 5.75
CA VAL A 116 -4.83 -14.24 4.46
C VAL A 116 -5.65 -14.96 3.39
N GLN A 117 -6.27 -16.10 3.71
CA GLN A 117 -7.17 -16.78 2.78
C GLN A 117 -8.39 -15.91 2.44
N ASP A 118 -8.95 -15.18 3.42
CA ASP A 118 -10.07 -14.26 3.19
C ASP A 118 -9.64 -13.13 2.23
N VAL A 119 -8.43 -12.55 2.38
CA VAL A 119 -7.86 -11.58 1.42
C VAL A 119 -7.84 -12.14 0.00
N PHE A 120 -7.27 -13.34 -0.20
CA PHE A 120 -7.20 -13.95 -1.54
C PHE A 120 -8.57 -14.27 -2.12
N ASN A 121 -9.54 -14.66 -1.29
CA ASN A 121 -10.91 -14.89 -1.72
C ASN A 121 -11.57 -13.57 -2.17
N ASN A 122 -11.46 -12.50 -1.38
CA ASN A 122 -12.02 -11.20 -1.71
C ASN A 122 -11.37 -10.62 -2.97
N VAL A 123 -10.06 -10.76 -3.12
CA VAL A 123 -9.33 -10.39 -4.34
C VAL A 123 -9.84 -11.15 -5.56
N TYR A 124 -10.01 -12.47 -5.44
CA TYR A 124 -10.53 -13.30 -6.52
C TYR A 124 -11.93 -12.86 -6.96
N GLU A 125 -12.82 -12.57 -6.03
CA GLU A 125 -14.18 -12.08 -6.31
C GLU A 125 -14.17 -10.63 -6.85
N GLY A 126 -13.20 -9.82 -6.45
CA GLY A 126 -13.05 -8.42 -6.86
C GLY A 126 -12.41 -8.24 -8.23
N LEU A 127 -11.78 -9.28 -8.80
CA LEU A 127 -11.12 -9.22 -10.11
C LEU A 127 -12.06 -9.58 -11.26
N LYS A 128 -11.92 -8.88 -12.37
CA LYS A 128 -12.49 -9.32 -13.66
C LYS A 128 -11.86 -10.63 -14.12
N TYR A 129 -12.52 -11.32 -15.05
CA TYR A 129 -11.90 -12.44 -15.76
C TYR A 129 -10.58 -12.02 -16.42
N ASN A 130 -9.51 -12.75 -16.20
CA ASN A 130 -8.12 -12.40 -16.56
C ASN A 130 -7.60 -11.12 -15.88
N GLY A 131 -8.18 -10.68 -14.77
CA GLY A 131 -7.62 -9.60 -13.95
C GLY A 131 -6.33 -10.04 -13.25
N THR A 132 -5.53 -9.07 -12.85
CA THR A 132 -4.21 -9.28 -12.23
C THR A 132 -4.21 -8.88 -10.77
N PHE A 133 -3.62 -9.71 -9.91
CA PHE A 133 -3.27 -9.33 -8.53
C PHE A 133 -1.75 -9.22 -8.41
N ILE A 134 -1.26 -8.04 -8.03
CA ILE A 134 0.16 -7.80 -7.74
C ILE A 134 0.29 -7.51 -6.25
N PHE A 135 1.14 -8.27 -5.58
CA PHE A 135 1.46 -8.06 -4.17
C PHE A 135 2.91 -8.46 -3.90
N ASP A 136 3.47 -7.92 -2.85
CA ASP A 136 4.77 -8.31 -2.33
C ASP A 136 4.67 -8.81 -0.88
N VAL A 137 5.66 -9.59 -0.49
CA VAL A 137 5.78 -10.12 0.87
C VAL A 137 7.23 -10.10 1.32
N ASN A 138 7.45 -9.89 2.61
CA ASN A 138 8.76 -10.05 3.20
C ASN A 138 9.19 -11.52 3.13
N SER A 139 10.34 -11.78 2.55
CA SER A 139 10.92 -13.12 2.52
C SER A 139 11.48 -13.50 3.90
N LEU A 140 11.57 -14.81 4.18
CA LEU A 140 12.26 -15.31 5.38
C LEU A 140 13.72 -14.83 5.44
N TYR A 141 14.37 -14.67 4.30
CA TYR A 141 15.72 -14.11 4.25
C TYR A 141 15.75 -12.65 4.71
N LYS A 142 14.80 -11.82 4.25
CA LYS A 142 14.70 -10.43 4.72
C LYS A 142 14.47 -10.38 6.22
N CYS A 143 13.52 -11.18 6.75
CA CYS A 143 13.21 -11.19 8.17
C CYS A 143 14.37 -11.72 9.03
N ASN A 144 15.01 -12.84 8.63
CA ASN A 144 15.96 -13.55 9.48
C ASN A 144 17.42 -13.13 9.28
N VAL A 145 17.75 -12.36 8.23
CA VAL A 145 19.12 -12.00 7.90
C VAL A 145 19.32 -10.50 7.72
N ILE A 146 18.38 -9.83 7.03
CA ILE A 146 18.53 -8.38 6.78
C ILE A 146 17.99 -7.56 7.95
N LEU A 147 16.85 -7.96 8.51
CA LEU A 147 16.19 -7.28 9.62
C LEU A 147 16.55 -7.87 10.99
N ASP A 148 17.38 -8.92 11.06
CA ASP A 148 17.84 -9.48 12.31
C ASP A 148 18.71 -8.45 13.05
N ASP A 149 18.27 -8.05 14.26
CA ASP A 149 18.93 -7.01 15.06
C ASP A 149 19.14 -5.68 14.29
N TYR A 150 18.15 -5.34 13.42
CA TYR A 150 18.20 -4.11 12.62
C TYR A 150 17.81 -2.90 13.45
N HIS A 151 18.65 -1.89 13.43
CA HIS A 151 18.41 -0.61 14.09
C HIS A 151 18.62 0.54 13.11
N GLU A 152 17.59 1.34 12.91
CA GLU A 152 17.67 2.57 12.13
C GLU A 152 17.25 3.75 12.98
N LYS A 153 18.00 4.83 12.89
CA LYS A 153 17.67 6.10 13.53
C LYS A 153 17.84 7.21 12.51
N ASN A 154 16.83 8.04 12.41
CA ASN A 154 16.88 9.25 11.62
C ASN A 154 16.44 10.44 12.49
N GLU A 155 17.24 11.50 12.49
CA GLU A 155 17.01 12.71 13.28
C GLU A 155 17.14 13.93 12.35
N ASP A 156 16.09 14.70 12.26
CA ASP A 156 16.05 15.99 11.59
C ASP A 156 15.63 17.07 12.61
N GLU A 157 15.65 18.36 12.26
CA GLU A 157 15.36 19.46 13.18
C GLU A 157 13.98 19.33 13.86
N ASP A 158 12.99 18.75 13.14
CA ASP A 158 11.59 18.66 13.59
C ASP A 158 11.13 17.21 13.86
N PHE A 159 11.99 16.21 13.63
CA PHE A 159 11.54 14.81 13.62
C PHE A 159 12.62 13.84 14.09
N PHE A 160 12.27 12.95 14.98
CA PHE A 160 13.08 11.80 15.39
C PHE A 160 12.34 10.50 15.08
N PHE A 161 12.97 9.63 14.32
CA PHE A 161 12.47 8.29 14.00
C PHE A 161 13.47 7.22 14.46
N SER A 162 12.99 6.19 15.13
CA SER A 162 13.76 5.01 15.47
C SER A 162 12.98 3.77 15.06
N TRP A 163 13.60 2.93 14.27
CA TRP A 163 13.07 1.62 13.90
C TRP A 163 13.99 0.54 14.44
N ASP A 164 13.49 -0.18 15.43
CA ASP A 164 14.19 -1.27 16.08
C ASP A 164 13.43 -2.57 15.78
N VAL A 165 14.11 -3.57 15.22
CA VAL A 165 13.55 -4.90 14.91
C VAL A 165 14.18 -5.92 15.81
N GLU A 166 13.38 -6.65 16.56
CA GLU A 166 13.79 -7.80 17.38
C GLU A 166 13.22 -9.06 16.73
N SER A 167 14.06 -10.08 16.51
CA SER A 167 13.62 -11.41 16.05
C SER A 167 13.48 -12.36 17.25
N ASP A 168 12.34 -13.06 17.34
CA ASP A 168 12.09 -14.12 18.33
C ASP A 168 12.64 -15.48 17.88
#